data_38e88be646b6b75261f9d7a72ed07ecf
#
_entry.id   38e88be646b6b75261f9d7a72ed07ecf
#
_cell.length_a   1.000
_cell.length_b   1.000
_cell.length_c   1.000
_cell.angle_alpha   90.00
_cell.angle_beta   90.00
_cell.angle_gamma   90.00
#
_symmetry.space_group_name_H-M   'P 1'
#
loop_
_entity.id
_entity.type
_entity.pdbx_description
1 polymer ?
#
loop_
_entity_poly.entity_id
_entity_poly.type
_entity_poly.pdbx_seq_one_letter_code
_entity_poly.pdbx_strand_id
1 'polypeptide(L)'
;MRLEYFQMIDRFVRVDVSARVARAVCTVPKQSPVFEGHFPGYPLMPGVLLIECMAQTTGWLVSALTGFTGLPALAGVKEGKIRSAVFPGDELEFEGTVVHEGSGYAIGEAKGWRQGTPICDATLTYRIVPYPSEELRTGLWEWADRINFPAREFAK
;
A
#
# COMPACT_ATOMS: atom_id res chain seq x y z
N MET A 1 6.64 2.22 -9.50
CA MET A 1 6.89 1.11 -8.56
C MET A 1 8.33 0.64 -8.61
N ARG A 2 8.93 0.31 -7.48
CA ARG A 2 10.30 -0.24 -7.35
C ARG A 2 10.26 -1.39 -6.35
N LEU A 3 10.13 -2.61 -6.85
CA LEU A 3 9.87 -3.82 -6.05
C LEU A 3 10.98 -4.11 -5.03
N GLU A 4 12.25 -3.96 -5.46
CA GLU A 4 13.43 -4.20 -4.66
C GLU A 4 13.62 -3.21 -3.49
N TYR A 5 12.92 -2.08 -3.51
CA TYR A 5 12.91 -1.07 -2.45
C TYR A 5 11.58 -1.01 -1.70
N PHE A 6 10.66 -1.92 -1.95
CA PHE A 6 9.31 -1.91 -1.39
C PHE A 6 8.55 -0.61 -1.62
N GLN A 7 8.83 0.09 -2.72
CA GLN A 7 8.08 1.27 -3.16
C GLN A 7 6.98 0.83 -4.13
N MET A 8 5.83 0.39 -3.56
CA MET A 8 4.79 -0.29 -4.31
C MET A 8 3.82 0.66 -5.00
N ILE A 9 3.73 1.91 -4.57
CA ILE A 9 2.77 2.89 -5.08
C ILE A 9 3.50 3.91 -5.93
N ASP A 10 3.00 4.18 -7.15
CA ASP A 10 3.49 5.27 -7.97
C ASP A 10 2.82 6.59 -7.58
N ARG A 11 1.49 6.58 -7.39
CA ARG A 11 0.77 7.76 -6.91
C ARG A 11 -0.60 7.42 -6.36
N PHE A 12 -1.08 8.24 -5.45
CA PHE A 12 -2.48 8.27 -5.04
C PHE A 12 -3.31 9.06 -6.07
N VAL A 13 -4.50 8.55 -6.36
CA VAL A 13 -5.49 9.20 -7.26
C VAL A 13 -6.72 9.67 -6.50
N ARG A 14 -6.92 9.15 -5.28
CA ARG A 14 -7.97 9.59 -4.35
C ARG A 14 -7.51 9.37 -2.91
N VAL A 15 -7.72 10.37 -2.06
CA VAL A 15 -7.63 10.25 -0.60
C VAL A 15 -8.85 10.96 -0.01
N ASP A 16 -9.70 10.21 0.66
CA ASP A 16 -10.95 10.71 1.23
C ASP A 16 -11.04 10.20 2.67
N VAL A 17 -10.55 11.03 3.59
CA VAL A 17 -10.50 10.69 5.02
C VAL A 17 -11.90 10.62 5.62
N SER A 18 -12.85 11.43 5.14
CA SER A 18 -14.23 11.42 5.63
C SER A 18 -14.97 10.15 5.24
N ALA A 19 -14.76 9.68 4.00
CA ALA A 19 -15.27 8.40 3.52
C ALA A 19 -14.40 7.19 3.95
N ARG A 20 -13.23 7.44 4.56
CA ARG A 20 -12.25 6.43 4.99
C ARG A 20 -11.78 5.54 3.83
N VAL A 21 -11.56 6.13 2.65
CA VAL A 21 -11.15 5.45 1.42
C VAL A 21 -9.94 6.13 0.80
N ALA A 22 -8.99 5.34 0.31
CA ALA A 22 -7.91 5.82 -0.54
C ALA A 22 -7.74 4.91 -1.76
N ARG A 23 -7.35 5.51 -2.90
CA ARG A 23 -7.00 4.79 -4.12
C ARG A 23 -5.61 5.16 -4.60
N ALA A 24 -4.85 4.16 -4.98
CA ALA A 24 -3.52 4.30 -5.53
C ALA A 24 -3.38 3.50 -6.83
N VAL A 25 -2.49 3.96 -7.69
CA VAL A 25 -2.14 3.28 -8.94
C VAL A 25 -0.65 3.04 -8.99
N CYS A 26 -0.27 1.98 -9.70
CA CYS A 26 1.13 1.66 -9.94
C CYS A 26 1.28 0.85 -11.23
N THR A 27 2.46 0.93 -11.83
CA THR A 27 2.87 0.12 -12.97
C THR A 27 3.97 -0.83 -12.53
N VAL A 28 3.77 -2.12 -12.77
CA VAL A 28 4.79 -3.13 -12.48
C VAL A 28 6.02 -2.86 -13.35
N PRO A 29 7.23 -2.75 -12.79
CA PRO A 29 8.41 -2.44 -13.59
C PRO A 29 8.66 -3.53 -14.62
N LYS A 30 9.15 -3.15 -15.80
CA LYS A 30 9.52 -4.12 -16.85
C LYS A 30 10.74 -4.97 -16.49
N GLN A 31 11.58 -4.45 -15.59
CA GLN A 31 12.79 -5.11 -15.08
C GLN A 31 12.91 -4.87 -13.58
N SER A 32 13.28 -5.91 -12.84
CA SER A 32 13.59 -5.85 -11.41
C SER A 32 14.40 -7.10 -11.04
N PRO A 33 15.34 -7.02 -10.10
CA PRO A 33 16.02 -8.19 -9.53
C PRO A 33 15.07 -9.23 -8.97
N VAL A 34 13.87 -8.84 -8.53
CA VAL A 34 12.83 -9.75 -8.05
C VAL A 34 12.43 -10.77 -9.11
N PHE A 35 12.44 -10.38 -10.38
CA PHE A 35 12.05 -11.26 -11.50
C PHE A 35 13.12 -12.27 -11.89
N GLU A 36 14.37 -12.04 -11.50
CA GLU A 36 15.47 -12.99 -11.76
C GLU A 36 15.23 -14.33 -11.03
N GLY A 37 14.61 -14.27 -9.83
CA GLY A 37 14.25 -15.44 -9.03
C GLY A 37 12.78 -15.86 -9.14
N HIS A 38 11.89 -14.99 -9.61
CA HIS A 38 10.44 -15.23 -9.59
C HIS A 38 9.77 -15.01 -10.96
N PHE A 39 9.96 -15.88 -11.95
CA PHE A 39 10.80 -17.07 -12.01
C PHE A 39 11.78 -16.96 -13.19
N PRO A 40 12.91 -17.64 -13.19
CA PRO A 40 13.84 -17.63 -14.33
C PRO A 40 13.13 -17.99 -15.64
N GLY A 41 13.19 -17.08 -16.63
CA GLY A 41 12.53 -17.26 -17.92
C GLY A 41 10.99 -17.04 -17.93
N TYR A 42 10.39 -16.80 -16.77
CA TYR A 42 8.95 -16.52 -16.64
C TYR A 42 8.69 -15.49 -15.53
N PRO A 43 9.00 -14.20 -15.79
CA PRO A 43 8.87 -13.17 -14.77
C PRO A 43 7.42 -12.92 -14.41
N LEU A 44 7.10 -12.99 -13.13
CA LEU A 44 5.81 -12.56 -12.60
C LEU A 44 5.99 -11.90 -11.22
N MET A 45 5.09 -11.01 -10.87
CA MET A 45 5.11 -10.34 -9.59
C MET A 45 4.74 -11.31 -8.48
N PRO A 46 5.57 -11.47 -7.43
CA PRO A 46 5.21 -12.30 -6.28
C PRO A 46 3.87 -11.86 -5.66
N GLY A 47 3.00 -12.81 -5.39
CA GLY A 47 1.68 -12.51 -4.82
C GLY A 47 1.72 -11.78 -3.48
N VAL A 48 2.75 -12.03 -2.67
CA VAL A 48 2.97 -11.32 -1.41
C VAL A 48 3.23 -9.82 -1.61
N LEU A 49 3.75 -9.40 -2.75
CA LEU A 49 3.94 -7.99 -3.07
C LEU A 49 2.63 -7.30 -3.48
N LEU A 50 1.62 -8.04 -3.94
CA LEU A 50 0.26 -7.50 -4.10
C LEU A 50 -0.37 -7.21 -2.73
N ILE A 51 -0.10 -8.05 -1.73
CA ILE A 51 -0.50 -7.77 -0.34
C ILE A 51 0.20 -6.50 0.16
N GLU A 52 1.48 -6.33 -0.14
CA GLU A 52 2.23 -5.12 0.22
C GLU A 52 1.67 -3.87 -0.46
N CYS A 53 1.27 -3.93 -1.74
CA CYS A 53 0.57 -2.82 -2.42
C CYS A 53 -0.72 -2.43 -1.68
N MET A 54 -1.53 -3.43 -1.30
CA MET A 54 -2.74 -3.22 -0.51
C MET A 54 -2.41 -2.63 0.87
N ALA A 55 -1.36 -3.15 1.52
CA ALA A 55 -0.93 -2.68 2.84
C ALA A 55 -0.43 -1.23 2.80
N GLN A 56 0.36 -0.85 1.81
CA GLN A 56 0.81 0.54 1.66
C GLN A 56 -0.36 1.48 1.34
N THR A 57 -1.26 1.10 0.41
CA THR A 57 -2.42 1.92 0.06
C THR A 57 -3.29 2.21 1.29
N THR A 58 -3.59 1.19 2.07
CA THR A 58 -4.43 1.33 3.28
C THR A 58 -3.64 1.96 4.43
N GLY A 59 -2.36 1.66 4.59
CA GLY A 59 -1.49 2.20 5.64
C GLY A 59 -1.33 3.72 5.56
N TRP A 60 -1.20 4.29 4.37
CA TRP A 60 -1.20 5.73 4.17
C TRP A 60 -2.52 6.38 4.61
N LEU A 61 -3.66 5.75 4.32
CA LEU A 61 -4.95 6.21 4.80
C LEU A 61 -5.06 6.13 6.32
N VAL A 62 -4.56 5.05 6.94
CA VAL A 62 -4.48 4.94 8.41
C VAL A 62 -3.62 6.07 8.99
N SER A 63 -2.47 6.38 8.38
CA SER A 63 -1.64 7.52 8.81
C SER A 63 -2.41 8.84 8.79
N ALA A 64 -3.18 9.10 7.73
CA ALA A 64 -4.01 10.31 7.63
C ALA A 64 -5.08 10.35 8.72
N LEU A 65 -5.81 9.24 8.94
CA LEU A 65 -6.85 9.14 9.96
C LEU A 65 -6.31 9.35 11.39
N THR A 66 -5.11 8.85 11.66
CA THR A 66 -4.44 9.04 12.96
C THR A 66 -3.68 10.38 13.08
N GLY A 67 -3.70 11.21 12.04
CA GLY A 67 -2.98 12.49 12.02
C GLY A 67 -1.47 12.34 12.05
N PHE A 68 -0.95 11.24 11.50
CA PHE A 68 0.50 10.94 11.49
C PHE A 68 1.14 10.92 12.88
N THR A 69 0.38 10.55 13.92
CA THR A 69 0.89 10.46 15.29
C THR A 69 1.76 9.23 15.55
N GLY A 70 1.77 8.26 14.63
CA GLY A 70 2.59 7.06 14.67
C GLY A 70 2.62 6.34 13.33
N LEU A 71 3.48 5.33 13.24
CA LEU A 71 3.67 4.49 12.06
C LEU A 71 2.67 3.33 12.09
N PRO A 72 1.80 3.16 11.07
CA PRO A 72 0.96 1.97 10.95
C PRO A 72 1.79 0.79 10.46
N ALA A 73 2.17 -0.08 11.38
CA ALA A 73 2.90 -1.31 11.08
C ALA A 73 1.91 -2.45 10.79
N LEU A 74 2.04 -3.11 9.65
CA LEU A 74 1.22 -4.28 9.30
C LEU A 74 1.45 -5.39 10.33
N ALA A 75 0.40 -5.80 11.02
CA ALA A 75 0.43 -6.78 12.10
C ALA A 75 -0.32 -8.07 11.77
N GLY A 76 -1.18 -8.06 10.77
CA GLY A 76 -1.91 -9.25 10.36
C GLY A 76 -2.59 -9.10 9.01
N VAL A 77 -2.73 -10.25 8.34
CA VAL A 77 -3.45 -10.37 7.06
C VAL A 77 -4.46 -11.50 7.22
N LYS A 78 -5.73 -11.22 6.98
CA LYS A 78 -6.80 -12.22 6.96
C LYS A 78 -7.42 -12.30 5.56
N GLU A 79 -7.87 -13.50 5.20
CA GLU A 79 -8.64 -13.77 3.99
C GLU A 79 -7.98 -13.26 2.71
N GLY A 80 -6.63 -13.17 2.72
CA GLY A 80 -5.88 -12.72 1.56
C GLY A 80 -6.09 -13.67 0.38
N LYS A 81 -6.57 -13.13 -0.74
CA LYS A 81 -6.82 -13.88 -1.98
C LYS A 81 -6.09 -13.24 -3.13
N ILE A 82 -5.35 -14.04 -3.89
CA ILE A 82 -4.68 -13.66 -5.13
C ILE A 82 -5.30 -14.51 -6.22
N ARG A 83 -5.96 -13.87 -7.20
CA ARG A 83 -6.78 -14.54 -8.20
C ARG A 83 -6.12 -14.67 -9.56
N SER A 84 -5.13 -13.81 -9.82
CA SER A 84 -4.48 -13.74 -11.13
C SER A 84 -3.00 -13.47 -11.00
N ALA A 85 -2.21 -14.03 -11.90
CA ALA A 85 -0.82 -13.66 -12.08
C ALA A 85 -0.72 -12.21 -12.58
N VAL A 86 0.29 -11.50 -12.13
CA VAL A 86 0.62 -10.13 -12.53
C VAL A 86 2.01 -10.11 -13.14
N PHE A 87 2.16 -9.46 -14.28
CA PHE A 87 3.36 -9.50 -15.10
C PHE A 87 4.04 -8.13 -15.20
N PRO A 88 5.33 -8.10 -15.56
CA PRO A 88 6.03 -6.85 -15.86
C PRO A 88 5.26 -6.00 -16.89
N GLY A 89 5.06 -4.72 -16.57
CA GLY A 89 4.32 -3.78 -17.40
C GLY A 89 2.81 -3.69 -17.12
N ASP A 90 2.25 -4.56 -16.29
CA ASP A 90 0.84 -4.46 -15.90
C ASP A 90 0.59 -3.17 -15.11
N GLU A 91 -0.53 -2.51 -15.43
CA GLU A 91 -1.04 -1.37 -14.66
C GLU A 91 -2.06 -1.85 -13.63
N LEU A 92 -1.84 -1.47 -12.38
CA LEU A 92 -2.64 -1.92 -11.25
C LEU A 92 -3.27 -0.73 -10.54
N GLU A 93 -4.48 -0.95 -10.03
CA GLU A 93 -5.18 -0.03 -9.14
C GLU A 93 -5.47 -0.74 -7.82
N PHE A 94 -5.27 -0.04 -6.70
CA PHE A 94 -5.59 -0.53 -5.36
C PHE A 94 -6.49 0.45 -4.64
N GLU A 95 -7.48 -0.08 -3.92
CA GLU A 95 -8.32 0.68 -3.01
C GLU A 95 -8.21 0.08 -1.61
N GLY A 96 -8.02 0.97 -0.64
CA GLY A 96 -8.08 0.64 0.78
C GLY A 96 -9.24 1.38 1.45
N THR A 97 -9.98 0.68 2.29
CA THR A 97 -11.03 1.25 3.14
C THR A 97 -10.71 0.92 4.59
N VAL A 98 -10.69 1.91 5.49
CA VAL A 98 -10.48 1.66 6.92
C VAL A 98 -11.83 1.46 7.59
N VAL A 99 -12.07 0.24 8.08
CA VAL A 99 -13.33 -0.16 8.73
C VAL A 99 -13.31 0.05 10.25
N HIS A 100 -12.10 0.06 10.84
CA HIS A 100 -11.91 0.37 12.26
C HIS A 100 -10.60 1.13 12.46
N GLU A 101 -10.61 2.12 13.34
CA GLU A 101 -9.41 2.81 13.81
C GLU A 101 -9.67 3.27 15.25
N GLY A 102 -8.77 2.94 16.16
CA GLY A 102 -8.83 3.31 17.58
C GLY A 102 -7.98 2.38 18.45
N SER A 103 -7.75 2.79 19.68
CA SER A 103 -7.01 1.99 20.68
C SER A 103 -5.65 1.46 20.23
N GLY A 104 -4.94 2.24 19.38
CA GLY A 104 -3.60 1.91 18.92
C GLY A 104 -3.55 0.86 17.80
N TYR A 105 -4.68 0.54 17.16
CA TYR A 105 -4.73 -0.33 15.99
C TYR A 105 -5.75 0.15 14.95
N ALA A 106 -5.65 -0.37 13.74
CA ALA A 106 -6.63 -0.15 12.68
C ALA A 106 -6.86 -1.44 11.89
N ILE A 107 -8.06 -1.56 11.33
CA ILE A 107 -8.43 -2.64 10.40
C ILE A 107 -8.86 -2.01 9.09
N GLY A 108 -8.30 -2.50 8.00
CA GLY A 108 -8.66 -2.08 6.66
C GLY A 108 -9.02 -3.26 5.77
N GLU A 109 -9.92 -3.03 4.84
CA GLU A 109 -10.21 -3.90 3.72
C GLU A 109 -9.56 -3.31 2.47
N ALA A 110 -8.88 -4.15 1.70
CA ALA A 110 -8.20 -3.69 0.50
C ALA A 110 -8.49 -4.62 -0.69
N LYS A 111 -8.51 -4.02 -1.86
CA LYS A 111 -8.74 -4.72 -3.14
C LYS A 111 -7.80 -4.17 -4.20
N GLY A 112 -7.42 -5.05 -5.14
CA GLY A 112 -6.61 -4.67 -6.29
C GLY A 112 -7.25 -5.11 -7.60
N TRP A 113 -7.06 -4.29 -8.62
CA TRP A 113 -7.56 -4.53 -9.98
C TRP A 113 -6.48 -4.35 -11.02
N ARG A 114 -6.64 -5.06 -12.13
CA ARG A 114 -5.93 -4.86 -13.38
C ARG A 114 -6.97 -4.67 -14.49
N GLN A 115 -6.96 -3.49 -15.15
CA GLN A 115 -7.92 -3.16 -16.22
C GLN A 115 -9.39 -3.44 -15.81
N GLY A 116 -9.76 -3.03 -14.59
CA GLY A 116 -11.10 -3.22 -14.05
C GLY A 116 -11.43 -4.64 -13.57
N THR A 117 -10.55 -5.62 -13.77
CA THR A 117 -10.73 -7.00 -13.29
C THR A 117 -10.11 -7.16 -11.90
N PRO A 118 -10.84 -7.63 -10.88
CA PRO A 118 -10.31 -7.89 -9.55
C PRO A 118 -9.22 -8.97 -9.58
N ILE A 119 -8.05 -8.68 -9.01
CA ILE A 119 -6.90 -9.59 -8.96
C ILE A 119 -6.53 -10.03 -7.55
N CYS A 120 -6.84 -9.25 -6.54
CA CYS A 120 -6.57 -9.59 -5.15
C CYS A 120 -7.47 -8.82 -4.18
N ASP A 121 -7.62 -9.36 -2.97
CA ASP A 121 -8.23 -8.69 -1.82
C ASP A 121 -7.67 -9.27 -0.51
N ALA A 122 -7.75 -8.47 0.56
CA ALA A 122 -7.38 -8.89 1.91
C ALA A 122 -8.01 -7.99 2.97
N THR A 123 -8.15 -8.53 4.19
CA THR A 123 -8.34 -7.74 5.41
C THR A 123 -7.00 -7.58 6.11
N LEU A 124 -6.65 -6.36 6.43
CA LEU A 124 -5.35 -5.95 6.94
C LEU A 124 -5.50 -5.37 8.34
N THR A 125 -4.68 -5.81 9.29
CA THR A 125 -4.62 -5.25 10.63
C THR A 125 -3.31 -4.51 10.82
N TYR A 126 -3.36 -3.29 11.32
CA TYR A 126 -2.22 -2.44 11.64
C TYR A 126 -2.12 -2.19 13.13
N ARG A 127 -0.91 -2.13 13.66
CA ARG A 127 -0.61 -1.54 14.96
C ARG A 127 -0.02 -0.15 14.73
N ILE A 128 -0.50 0.83 15.46
CA ILE A 128 0.08 2.16 15.44
C ILE A 128 1.22 2.18 16.46
N VAL A 129 2.44 2.28 15.97
CA VAL A 129 3.65 2.27 16.79
C VAL A 129 4.33 3.65 16.77
N PRO A 130 5.05 4.05 17.82
CA PRO A 130 5.84 5.27 17.77
C PRO A 130 6.84 5.25 16.60
N TYR A 131 7.12 6.42 16.03
CA TYR A 131 8.19 6.53 15.04
C TYR A 131 9.54 6.15 15.66
N PRO A 132 10.31 5.22 15.05
CA PRO A 132 11.61 4.83 15.59
C PRO A 132 12.65 5.94 15.56
N SER A 133 12.54 6.91 14.63
CA SER A 133 13.41 8.06 14.52
C SER A 133 12.74 9.22 13.79
N GLU A 134 13.25 10.44 13.99
CA GLU A 134 12.82 11.64 13.25
C GLU A 134 13.21 11.57 11.77
N GLU A 135 14.30 10.89 11.42
CA GLU A 135 14.70 10.67 10.02
C GLU A 135 13.65 9.88 9.26
N LEU A 136 13.12 8.79 9.88
CA LEU A 136 12.02 8.04 9.27
C LEU A 136 10.79 8.91 9.06
N ARG A 137 10.42 9.71 10.07
CA ARG A 137 9.28 10.61 9.98
C ARG A 137 9.47 11.65 8.86
N THR A 138 10.65 12.24 8.75
CA THR A 138 10.98 13.18 7.69
C THR A 138 10.96 12.49 6.31
N GLY A 139 11.54 11.32 6.21
CA GLY A 139 11.54 10.53 4.96
C GLY A 139 10.13 10.15 4.48
N LEU A 140 9.18 9.96 5.40
CA LEU A 140 7.78 9.71 5.04
C LEU A 140 7.12 10.93 4.38
N TRP A 141 7.45 12.16 4.81
CA TRP A 141 6.94 13.38 4.14
C TRP A 141 7.46 13.51 2.71
N GLU A 142 8.75 13.25 2.50
CA GLU A 142 9.33 13.26 1.16
C GLU A 142 8.72 12.16 0.28
N TRP A 143 8.42 11.00 0.87
CA TRP A 143 7.76 9.92 0.14
C TRP A 143 6.33 10.28 -0.20
N ALA A 144 5.55 10.85 0.73
CA ALA A 144 4.20 11.34 0.48
C ALA A 144 4.15 12.29 -0.72
N ASP A 145 5.08 13.25 -0.76
CA ASP A 145 5.17 14.19 -1.88
C ASP A 145 5.41 13.47 -3.23
N ARG A 146 6.30 12.45 -3.25
CA ARG A 146 6.59 11.66 -4.45
C ARG A 146 5.40 10.85 -4.98
N ILE A 147 4.59 10.31 -4.08
CA ILE A 147 3.42 9.48 -4.44
C ILE A 147 2.12 10.28 -4.49
N ASN A 148 2.21 11.61 -4.48
CA ASN A 148 1.06 12.52 -4.52
C ASN A 148 0.03 12.24 -3.40
N PHE A 149 0.53 11.96 -2.18
CA PHE A 149 -0.31 11.80 -0.99
C PHE A 149 -0.35 13.11 -0.20
N PRO A 150 -1.53 13.70 0.09
CA PRO A 150 -1.64 15.01 0.75
C PRO A 150 -1.40 14.93 2.27
N ALA A 151 -0.28 14.37 2.69
CA ALA A 151 0.02 14.05 4.08
C ALA A 151 -0.03 15.29 5.01
N ARG A 152 0.44 16.44 4.49
CA ARG A 152 0.51 17.69 5.27
C ARG A 152 -0.86 18.26 5.64
N GLU A 153 -1.91 17.90 4.90
CA GLU A 153 -3.28 18.33 5.18
C GLU A 153 -3.86 17.63 6.40
N PHE A 154 -3.32 16.44 6.76
CA PHE A 154 -3.85 15.58 7.81
C PHE A 154 -2.96 15.51 9.06
N ALA A 155 -1.73 16.04 9.00
CA ALA A 155 -0.79 16.00 10.12
C ALA A 155 -1.27 16.86 11.29
N LYS A 156 -1.14 16.33 12.51
CA LYS A 156 -1.44 17.01 13.77
C LYS A 156 -0.18 17.46 14.47
#